data_9e48f26579a6ad2f565771bcbe06d67c
#
_entry.id   9e48f26579a6ad2f565771bcbe06d67c
#
_cell.length_a   1.000
_cell.length_b   1.000
_cell.length_c   1.000
_cell.angle_alpha   90.00
_cell.angle_beta   90.00
_cell.angle_gamma   90.00
#
_symmetry.space_group_name_H-M   'P 1'
#
loop_
_entity.id
_entity.type
_entity.pdbx_description
1 polymer ?
#
loop_
_entity_poly.entity_id
_entity_poly.type
_entity_poly.pdbx_seq_one_letter_code
_entity_poly.pdbx_strand_id
1 'polypeptide(L)'
;MVVTIFILGTLEFIWSKIDTFKKRIISKGRCLDSYEYTELLKKLTTKVDNIAQIIKPEEIAKRLGEIEAIEQDPEFWNDAKRAAEMQKEKTALNSLLNRYTKAKNVVSDAVDLYEMANAENDETTIEELFNDAQRVEDHITNLEIAMMLSGENDTKNAIVSIHPGAGGTESQDWASILYRMYLRWAERSGFKVEVLDYQEGEEAGIKDVSFIISGENAYGYLKVENGIHRLVRISPFDANAKRHTSFSSVMVSPEVDDDIDIVLEDRDLKVDTYRASGAGGQHVNKTDSAIRITHMPTGIVVQCQNDRSQHKNRASAMKMLKSRLYELELEKQQAEKDGIEKSEIGWGHQIRSYVLAPYQQVKDNRSNIAYSQVNAILDGDISKVIEDVLIAQKR
;
A
#
# COMPACT_ATOMS: atom_id res chain seq x y z
N MET A 1 -50.30 -27.06 37.76
CA MET A 1 -49.35 -26.05 38.30
C MET A 1 -47.89 -26.50 38.28
N VAL A 2 -47.52 -27.75 38.02
CA VAL A 2 -46.13 -28.26 38.00
C VAL A 2 -45.53 -28.23 36.61
N VAL A 3 -46.34 -28.24 35.55
CA VAL A 3 -45.85 -28.23 34.15
C VAL A 3 -45.40 -26.82 33.67
N THR A 4 -45.97 -25.75 34.23
CA THR A 4 -45.65 -24.36 33.86
C THR A 4 -44.30 -23.89 34.41
N ILE A 5 -43.83 -24.46 35.53
CA ILE A 5 -42.53 -24.10 36.13
C ILE A 5 -41.38 -24.78 35.40
N PHE A 6 -41.60 -25.97 34.80
CA PHE A 6 -40.56 -26.66 34.02
C PHE A 6 -40.31 -26.02 32.65
N ILE A 7 -41.32 -25.38 32.05
CA ILE A 7 -41.18 -24.69 30.75
C ILE A 7 -40.48 -23.33 30.92
N LEU A 8 -40.68 -22.62 32.03
CA LEU A 8 -40.00 -21.35 32.32
C LEU A 8 -38.50 -21.53 32.60
N GLY A 9 -38.11 -22.57 33.36
CA GLY A 9 -36.70 -22.84 33.63
C GLY A 9 -35.92 -23.31 32.43
N THR A 10 -36.54 -24.02 31.47
CA THR A 10 -35.89 -24.39 30.20
C THR A 10 -35.76 -23.23 29.23
N LEU A 11 -36.71 -22.30 29.25
CA LEU A 11 -36.65 -21.07 28.44
C LEU A 11 -35.55 -20.11 28.92
N GLU A 12 -35.38 -19.91 30.22
CA GLU A 12 -34.30 -19.10 30.78
C GLU A 12 -32.93 -19.72 30.51
N PHE A 13 -32.80 -21.04 30.56
CA PHE A 13 -31.56 -21.74 30.25
C PHE A 13 -31.23 -21.68 28.75
N ILE A 14 -32.23 -21.72 27.88
CA ILE A 14 -32.07 -21.55 26.44
C ILE A 14 -31.74 -20.07 26.11
N TRP A 15 -32.38 -19.11 26.77
CA TRP A 15 -32.09 -17.68 26.59
C TRP A 15 -30.67 -17.32 27.06
N SER A 16 -30.24 -17.86 28.22
CA SER A 16 -28.87 -17.68 28.71
C SER A 16 -27.83 -18.26 27.73
N LYS A 17 -28.11 -19.44 27.15
CA LYS A 17 -27.23 -20.00 26.09
C LYS A 17 -27.28 -19.21 24.77
N ILE A 18 -28.42 -18.67 24.38
CA ILE A 18 -28.59 -17.85 23.22
C ILE A 18 -27.90 -16.47 23.41
N ASP A 19 -27.96 -15.93 24.61
CA ASP A 19 -27.28 -14.67 24.95
C ASP A 19 -25.75 -14.85 24.98
N THR A 20 -25.28 -15.97 25.52
CA THR A 20 -23.87 -16.38 25.49
C THR A 20 -23.42 -16.67 24.05
N PHE A 21 -24.29 -17.27 23.22
CA PHE A 21 -24.02 -17.53 21.82
C PHE A 21 -24.09 -16.25 20.95
N LYS A 22 -25.02 -15.31 21.26
CA LYS A 22 -25.06 -13.97 20.63
C LYS A 22 -23.87 -13.11 21.02
N LYS A 23 -23.44 -13.09 22.27
CA LYS A 23 -22.18 -12.46 22.71
C LYS A 23 -20.96 -13.06 21.99
N ARG A 24 -20.97 -14.37 21.70
CA ARG A 24 -19.94 -15.10 20.97
C ARG A 24 -19.94 -14.82 19.45
N ILE A 25 -21.11 -14.45 18.89
CA ILE A 25 -21.26 -14.08 17.45
C ILE A 25 -20.99 -12.60 17.20
N ILE A 26 -21.22 -11.73 18.19
CA ILE A 26 -21.00 -10.27 18.08
C ILE A 26 -19.53 -9.92 18.31
N SER A 27 -18.77 -10.74 19.04
CA SER A 27 -17.31 -10.62 19.10
C SER A 27 -16.67 -11.52 18.02
N LYS A 28 -16.45 -11.01 16.83
CA LYS A 28 -15.36 -11.49 15.97
C LYS A 28 -13.99 -11.14 16.58
N GLY A 29 -13.88 -11.05 17.89
CA GLY A 29 -12.67 -11.03 18.66
C GLY A 29 -12.20 -12.47 18.87
N ARG A 30 -10.98 -12.81 18.51
CA ARG A 30 -10.29 -14.01 18.98
C ARG A 30 -10.48 -14.09 20.49
N CYS A 31 -11.08 -15.15 21.00
CA CYS A 31 -11.07 -15.43 22.42
C CYS A 31 -9.65 -15.87 22.75
N LEU A 32 -8.80 -14.92 23.15
CA LEU A 32 -7.42 -15.18 23.57
C LEU A 32 -7.47 -15.92 24.92
N ASP A 33 -6.63 -16.94 25.09
CA ASP A 33 -6.35 -17.49 26.39
C ASP A 33 -5.18 -16.73 27.08
N SER A 34 -4.97 -16.98 28.35
CA SER A 34 -3.91 -16.32 29.14
C SER A 34 -2.51 -16.51 28.54
N TYR A 35 -2.25 -17.66 27.94
CA TYR A 35 -0.97 -17.96 27.29
C TYR A 35 -0.83 -17.17 25.99
N GLU A 36 -1.85 -17.19 25.13
CA GLU A 36 -1.86 -16.45 23.85
C GLU A 36 -1.70 -14.95 24.10
N TYR A 37 -2.33 -14.39 25.12
CA TYR A 37 -2.20 -12.98 25.48
C TYR A 37 -0.79 -12.61 25.94
N THR A 38 -0.18 -13.45 26.79
CA THR A 38 1.21 -13.25 27.24
C THR A 38 2.18 -13.29 26.08
N GLU A 39 2.00 -14.20 25.13
CA GLU A 39 2.84 -14.27 23.93
C GLU A 39 2.61 -13.07 23.00
N LEU A 40 1.36 -12.58 22.91
CA LEU A 40 1.05 -11.36 22.18
C LEU A 40 1.76 -10.13 22.80
N LEU A 41 1.68 -9.96 24.12
CA LEU A 41 2.36 -8.85 24.82
C LEU A 41 3.87 -8.89 24.60
N LYS A 42 4.52 -10.05 24.72
CA LYS A 42 5.96 -10.22 24.40
C LYS A 42 6.28 -9.82 22.97
N LYS A 43 5.46 -10.26 22.02
CA LYS A 43 5.61 -9.90 20.61
C LYS A 43 5.49 -8.38 20.39
N LEU A 44 4.50 -7.75 21.04
CA LEU A 44 4.30 -6.30 20.92
C LEU A 44 5.44 -5.51 21.58
N THR A 45 5.93 -5.95 22.73
CA THR A 45 7.12 -5.35 23.38
C THR A 45 8.33 -5.42 22.45
N THR A 46 8.60 -6.61 21.87
CA THR A 46 9.70 -6.78 20.91
C THR A 46 9.54 -5.87 19.68
N LYS A 47 8.32 -5.68 19.19
CA LYS A 47 8.05 -4.74 18.09
C LYS A 47 8.37 -3.31 18.48
N VAL A 48 7.93 -2.86 19.65
CA VAL A 48 8.21 -1.50 20.17
C VAL A 48 9.71 -1.28 20.35
N ASP A 49 10.45 -2.27 20.83
CA ASP A 49 11.91 -2.21 20.99
C ASP A 49 12.62 -2.12 19.63
N ASN A 50 12.18 -2.90 18.63
CA ASN A 50 12.69 -2.81 17.26
C ASN A 50 12.42 -1.41 16.66
N ILE A 51 11.23 -0.88 16.89
CA ILE A 51 10.86 0.47 16.51
C ILE A 51 11.81 1.49 17.15
N ALA A 52 12.11 1.34 18.45
CA ALA A 52 13.05 2.22 19.16
C ALA A 52 14.46 2.21 18.54
N GLN A 53 14.95 1.04 18.11
CA GLN A 53 16.25 0.93 17.45
C GLN A 53 16.30 1.65 16.09
N ILE A 54 15.18 1.65 15.36
CA ILE A 54 15.07 2.33 14.07
C ILE A 54 14.95 3.85 14.25
N ILE A 55 14.05 4.30 15.14
CA ILE A 55 13.76 5.73 15.37
C ILE A 55 14.92 6.42 16.09
N LYS A 56 15.57 5.71 17.02
CA LYS A 56 16.55 6.30 17.95
C LYS A 56 15.98 7.53 18.66
N PRO A 57 15.01 7.35 19.53
CA PRO A 57 14.26 8.46 20.14
C PRO A 57 15.14 9.47 20.88
N GLU A 58 16.30 9.03 21.38
CA GLU A 58 17.29 9.91 22.01
C GLU A 58 17.95 10.88 21.02
N GLU A 59 18.26 10.42 19.80
CA GLU A 59 18.80 11.28 18.74
C GLU A 59 17.75 12.29 18.27
N ILE A 60 16.48 11.89 18.17
CA ILE A 60 15.36 12.79 17.83
C ILE A 60 15.18 13.85 18.94
N ALA A 61 15.17 13.44 20.20
CA ALA A 61 15.04 14.38 21.32
C ALA A 61 16.18 15.40 21.35
N LYS A 62 17.41 14.94 21.08
CA LYS A 62 18.57 15.83 20.95
C LYS A 62 18.39 16.82 19.80
N ARG A 63 17.97 16.34 18.64
CA ARG A 63 17.73 17.18 17.46
C ARG A 63 16.65 18.23 17.70
N LEU A 64 15.56 17.85 18.37
CA LEU A 64 14.51 18.79 18.78
C LEU A 64 15.04 19.87 19.70
N GLY A 65 15.90 19.52 20.67
CA GLY A 65 16.56 20.49 21.56
C GLY A 65 17.50 21.45 20.79
N GLU A 66 18.21 20.96 19.76
CA GLU A 66 19.02 21.81 18.88
C GLU A 66 18.15 22.80 18.10
N ILE A 67 17.03 22.35 17.55
CA ILE A 67 16.08 23.22 16.84
C ILE A 67 15.50 24.27 17.77
N GLU A 68 15.11 23.90 18.99
CA GLU A 68 14.60 24.83 20.01
C GLU A 68 15.62 25.87 20.43
N ALA A 69 16.88 25.48 20.49
CA ALA A 69 17.98 26.45 20.80
C ALA A 69 18.18 27.45 19.64
N ILE A 70 18.07 27.00 18.40
CA ILE A 70 18.17 27.86 17.19
C ILE A 70 16.97 28.82 17.10
N GLU A 71 15.77 28.39 17.47
CA GLU A 71 14.55 29.21 17.47
C GLU A 71 14.61 30.36 18.49
N GLN A 72 15.47 30.25 19.54
CA GLN A 72 15.68 31.31 20.50
C GLN A 72 16.51 32.48 19.94
N ASP A 73 17.20 32.29 18.82
CA ASP A 73 17.95 33.37 18.17
C ASP A 73 16.98 34.27 17.38
N PRO A 74 16.91 35.59 17.71
CA PRO A 74 16.06 36.53 16.99
C PRO A 74 16.37 36.64 15.48
N GLU A 75 17.63 36.41 15.07
CA GLU A 75 18.04 36.46 13.69
C GLU A 75 17.52 35.31 12.85
N PHE A 76 17.19 34.18 13.48
CA PHE A 76 16.62 33.01 12.82
C PHE A 76 15.34 33.33 12.04
N TRP A 77 14.51 34.19 12.59
CA TRP A 77 13.19 34.53 12.01
C TRP A 77 13.27 35.49 10.83
N ASN A 78 14.44 36.05 10.53
CA ASN A 78 14.66 36.93 9.40
C ASN A 78 14.72 36.15 8.08
N ASP A 79 15.05 34.86 8.11
CA ASP A 79 15.03 33.96 6.95
C ASP A 79 13.76 33.09 6.97
N ALA A 80 12.69 33.57 6.34
CA ALA A 80 11.39 32.92 6.32
C ALA A 80 11.43 31.51 5.71
N LYS A 81 12.30 31.26 4.71
CA LYS A 81 12.40 29.96 4.05
C LYS A 81 13.04 28.93 4.97
N ARG A 82 14.19 29.28 5.58
CA ARG A 82 14.90 28.45 6.55
C ARG A 82 14.04 28.18 7.79
N ALA A 83 13.31 29.18 8.29
CA ALA A 83 12.39 29.03 9.41
C ALA A 83 11.25 28.05 9.08
N ALA A 84 10.65 28.14 7.89
CA ALA A 84 9.59 27.23 7.45
C ALA A 84 10.08 25.77 7.33
N GLU A 85 11.27 25.55 6.75
CA GLU A 85 11.87 24.23 6.64
C GLU A 85 12.15 23.60 8.02
N MET A 86 12.74 24.37 8.94
CA MET A 86 12.97 23.89 10.31
C MET A 86 11.69 23.63 11.10
N GLN A 87 10.66 24.45 10.94
CA GLN A 87 9.36 24.22 11.57
C GLN A 87 8.69 22.94 11.04
N LYS A 88 8.84 22.66 9.75
CA LYS A 88 8.37 21.42 9.13
C LYS A 88 9.12 20.21 9.71
N GLU A 89 10.46 20.31 9.83
CA GLU A 89 11.29 19.27 10.45
C GLU A 89 10.85 19.04 11.91
N LYS A 90 10.74 20.10 12.72
CA LYS A 90 10.31 20.05 14.12
C LYS A 90 8.95 19.36 14.28
N THR A 91 7.98 19.73 13.45
CA THR A 91 6.64 19.16 13.47
C THR A 91 6.66 17.67 13.16
N ALA A 92 7.43 17.25 12.15
CA ALA A 92 7.57 15.85 11.77
C ALA A 92 8.24 15.02 12.88
N LEU A 93 9.35 15.51 13.46
CA LEU A 93 10.07 14.83 14.54
C LEU A 93 9.21 14.72 15.82
N ASN A 94 8.50 15.79 16.20
CA ASN A 94 7.57 15.76 17.34
C ASN A 94 6.43 14.76 17.10
N SER A 95 5.83 14.74 15.92
CA SER A 95 4.78 13.79 15.58
C SER A 95 5.27 12.34 15.70
N LEU A 96 6.47 12.05 15.19
CA LEU A 96 7.07 10.72 15.23
C LEU A 96 7.38 10.30 16.69
N LEU A 97 8.00 11.17 17.47
CA LEU A 97 8.33 10.90 18.87
C LEU A 97 7.07 10.70 19.72
N ASN A 98 6.03 11.51 19.51
CA ASN A 98 4.76 11.38 20.20
C ASN A 98 4.05 10.06 19.87
N ARG A 99 4.03 9.65 18.60
CA ARG A 99 3.46 8.37 18.17
C ARG A 99 4.20 7.19 18.83
N TYR A 100 5.53 7.22 18.83
CA TYR A 100 6.35 6.20 19.48
C TYR A 100 6.08 6.14 21.00
N THR A 101 6.14 7.29 21.69
CA THR A 101 5.94 7.36 23.14
C THR A 101 4.57 6.84 23.53
N LYS A 102 3.53 7.22 22.77
CA LYS A 102 2.16 6.74 22.98
C LYS A 102 2.06 5.21 22.81
N ALA A 103 2.69 4.65 21.79
CA ALA A 103 2.68 3.21 21.55
C ALA A 103 3.44 2.45 22.66
N LYS A 104 4.60 2.96 23.07
CA LYS A 104 5.37 2.41 24.18
C LYS A 104 4.55 2.36 25.46
N ASN A 105 3.89 3.48 25.81
CA ASN A 105 3.06 3.56 27.01
C ASN A 105 1.88 2.57 26.94
N VAL A 106 1.18 2.48 25.80
CA VAL A 106 0.06 1.55 25.63
C VAL A 106 0.48 0.09 25.87
N VAL A 107 1.66 -0.31 25.39
CA VAL A 107 2.15 -1.68 25.62
C VAL A 107 2.61 -1.85 27.05
N SER A 108 3.32 -0.89 27.64
CA SER A 108 3.75 -0.94 29.04
C SER A 108 2.54 -1.01 29.98
N ASP A 109 1.55 -0.14 29.80
CA ASP A 109 0.32 -0.13 30.60
C ASP A 109 -0.44 -1.47 30.48
N ALA A 110 -0.50 -2.07 29.27
CA ALA A 110 -1.14 -3.36 29.08
C ALA A 110 -0.41 -4.50 29.80
N VAL A 111 0.94 -4.48 29.84
CA VAL A 111 1.75 -5.45 30.58
C VAL A 111 1.54 -5.26 32.08
N ASP A 112 1.67 -4.03 32.59
CA ASP A 112 1.56 -3.72 34.02
C ASP A 112 0.15 -4.07 34.54
N LEU A 113 -0.91 -3.69 33.81
CA LEU A 113 -2.30 -4.01 34.16
C LEU A 113 -2.57 -5.52 34.15
N TYR A 114 -2.01 -6.25 33.20
CA TYR A 114 -2.18 -7.70 33.15
C TYR A 114 -1.47 -8.41 34.31
N GLU A 115 -0.25 -7.94 34.70
CA GLU A 115 0.47 -8.48 35.86
C GLU A 115 -0.31 -8.20 37.14
N MET A 116 -0.85 -6.99 37.33
CA MET A 116 -1.66 -6.62 38.49
C MET A 116 -2.95 -7.44 38.56
N ALA A 117 -3.71 -7.55 37.48
CA ALA A 117 -4.96 -8.30 37.42
C ALA A 117 -4.74 -9.80 37.69
N ASN A 118 -3.64 -10.39 37.20
CA ASN A 118 -3.25 -11.76 37.52
C ASN A 118 -2.91 -11.94 39.03
N ALA A 119 -2.21 -10.99 39.63
CA ALA A 119 -1.85 -11.06 41.04
C ALA A 119 -3.08 -10.98 41.96
N GLU A 120 -4.09 -10.18 41.57
CA GLU A 120 -5.34 -10.00 42.31
C GLU A 120 -6.44 -11.01 41.93
N ASN A 121 -6.23 -11.85 40.92
CA ASN A 121 -7.20 -12.75 40.31
C ASN A 121 -8.47 -12.01 39.84
N ASP A 122 -8.29 -10.83 39.26
CA ASP A 122 -9.36 -10.01 38.67
C ASP A 122 -9.69 -10.46 37.24
N GLU A 123 -10.61 -11.45 37.17
CA GLU A 123 -11.07 -12.02 35.88
C GLU A 123 -11.72 -10.96 34.97
N THR A 124 -12.35 -9.92 35.55
CA THR A 124 -13.05 -8.89 34.77
C THR A 124 -12.07 -8.00 34.02
N THR A 125 -11.02 -7.55 34.67
CA THR A 125 -9.96 -6.76 34.05
C THR A 125 -9.19 -7.59 33.01
N ILE A 126 -8.94 -8.87 33.27
CA ILE A 126 -8.29 -9.77 32.30
C ILE A 126 -9.16 -9.92 31.05
N GLU A 127 -10.48 -10.10 31.18
CA GLU A 127 -11.40 -10.19 30.03
C GLU A 127 -11.43 -8.89 29.21
N GLU A 128 -11.43 -7.73 29.86
CA GLU A 128 -11.34 -6.42 29.19
C GLU A 128 -10.03 -6.26 28.41
N LEU A 129 -8.91 -6.65 28.99
CA LEU A 129 -7.61 -6.62 28.32
C LEU A 129 -7.56 -7.54 27.10
N PHE A 130 -8.15 -8.73 27.17
CA PHE A 130 -8.24 -9.63 26.04
C PHE A 130 -9.09 -9.06 24.90
N ASN A 131 -10.18 -8.37 25.25
CA ASN A 131 -11.03 -7.70 24.26
C ASN A 131 -10.32 -6.51 23.57
N ASP A 132 -9.45 -5.80 24.32
CA ASP A 132 -8.67 -4.68 23.77
C ASP A 132 -7.38 -5.11 23.03
N ALA A 133 -6.98 -6.37 23.13
CA ALA A 133 -5.74 -6.91 22.57
C ALA A 133 -5.58 -6.61 21.06
N GLN A 134 -6.65 -6.79 20.29
CA GLN A 134 -6.64 -6.50 18.84
C GLN A 134 -6.39 -5.02 18.57
N ARG A 135 -7.00 -4.14 19.36
CA ARG A 135 -6.84 -2.70 19.24
C ARG A 135 -5.39 -2.25 19.52
N VAL A 136 -4.76 -2.87 20.53
CA VAL A 136 -3.35 -2.62 20.85
C VAL A 136 -2.44 -3.11 19.74
N GLU A 137 -2.66 -4.32 19.21
CA GLU A 137 -1.92 -4.87 18.08
C GLU A 137 -2.04 -3.99 16.82
N ASP A 138 -3.26 -3.57 16.48
CA ASP A 138 -3.52 -2.69 15.35
C ASP A 138 -2.81 -1.33 15.51
N HIS A 139 -2.82 -0.77 16.72
CA HIS A 139 -2.16 0.51 17.01
C HIS A 139 -0.64 0.43 16.80
N ILE A 140 0.00 -0.63 17.28
CA ILE A 140 1.45 -0.85 17.12
C ILE A 140 1.80 -1.12 15.65
N THR A 141 0.99 -1.90 14.95
CA THR A 141 1.19 -2.19 13.53
C THR A 141 1.06 -0.92 12.68
N ASN A 142 0.05 -0.09 12.94
CA ASN A 142 -0.11 1.20 12.27
C ASN A 142 1.07 2.15 12.52
N LEU A 143 1.64 2.14 13.74
CA LEU A 143 2.84 2.91 14.03
C LEU A 143 4.05 2.38 13.23
N GLU A 144 4.26 1.06 13.23
CA GLU A 144 5.34 0.41 12.49
C GLU A 144 5.28 0.80 11.00
N ILE A 145 4.09 0.76 10.41
CA ILE A 145 3.85 1.16 9.01
C ILE A 145 4.12 2.67 8.82
N ALA A 146 3.57 3.53 9.68
CA ALA A 146 3.76 4.98 9.57
C ALA A 146 5.25 5.38 9.60
N MET A 147 6.08 4.61 10.30
CA MET A 147 7.53 4.81 10.31
C MET A 147 8.21 4.36 9.04
N MET A 148 7.68 3.32 8.41
CA MET A 148 8.20 2.82 7.13
C MET A 148 7.86 3.77 5.98
N LEU A 149 6.79 4.54 6.13
CA LEU A 149 6.31 5.54 5.19
C LEU A 149 6.90 6.94 5.49
N SER A 150 8.20 7.01 5.77
CA SER A 150 8.91 8.25 6.12
C SER A 150 9.71 8.86 4.96
N GLY A 151 9.61 8.29 3.75
CA GLY A 151 10.25 8.83 2.55
C GLY A 151 9.59 10.15 2.10
N GLU A 152 10.37 11.01 1.48
CA GLU A 152 9.93 12.34 1.02
C GLU A 152 8.66 12.31 0.15
N ASN A 153 8.53 11.28 -0.68
CA ASN A 153 7.39 11.09 -1.57
C ASN A 153 6.29 10.20 -0.99
N ASP A 154 6.51 9.55 0.14
CA ASP A 154 5.58 8.54 0.68
C ASP A 154 4.18 9.09 0.96
N THR A 155 4.07 10.38 1.29
CA THR A 155 2.79 11.06 1.54
C THR A 155 1.99 11.42 0.29
N LYS A 156 2.61 11.29 -0.90
CA LYS A 156 1.99 11.66 -2.18
C LYS A 156 0.96 10.63 -2.65
N ASN A 157 0.14 11.05 -3.60
CA ASN A 157 -0.69 10.12 -4.36
C ASN A 157 0.17 9.23 -5.25
N ALA A 158 -0.34 8.07 -5.63
CA ALA A 158 0.35 7.12 -6.50
C ALA A 158 -0.24 7.12 -7.91
N ILE A 159 0.62 7.19 -8.92
CA ILE A 159 0.26 6.86 -10.30
C ILE A 159 0.68 5.42 -10.54
N VAL A 160 -0.27 4.56 -10.84
CA VAL A 160 -0.07 3.13 -11.10
C VAL A 160 -0.30 2.87 -12.58
N SER A 161 0.66 2.21 -13.24
CA SER A 161 0.53 1.76 -14.62
C SER A 161 0.74 0.25 -14.67
N ILE A 162 -0.13 -0.47 -15.39
CA ILE A 162 -0.06 -1.92 -15.53
C ILE A 162 0.03 -2.26 -17.02
N HIS A 163 1.11 -2.97 -17.35
CA HIS A 163 1.35 -3.43 -18.72
C HIS A 163 1.41 -4.95 -18.77
N PRO A 164 0.68 -5.62 -19.67
CA PRO A 164 0.83 -7.05 -19.89
C PRO A 164 2.23 -7.34 -20.44
N GLY A 165 2.81 -8.41 -19.93
CA GLY A 165 4.10 -8.89 -20.40
C GLY A 165 3.98 -10.08 -21.36
N ALA A 166 4.92 -11.04 -21.28
CA ALA A 166 4.86 -12.25 -22.06
C ALA A 166 3.66 -13.13 -21.64
N GLY A 167 2.90 -13.61 -22.63
CA GLY A 167 1.75 -14.49 -22.44
C GLY A 167 0.56 -14.21 -23.36
N GLY A 168 0.65 -13.23 -24.26
CA GLY A 168 -0.42 -12.90 -25.20
C GLY A 168 -1.73 -12.53 -24.50
N THR A 169 -2.88 -13.05 -24.95
CA THR A 169 -4.21 -12.83 -24.36
C THR A 169 -4.25 -13.15 -22.86
N GLU A 170 -3.53 -14.20 -22.43
CA GLU A 170 -3.44 -14.60 -21.03
C GLU A 170 -2.78 -13.50 -20.13
N SER A 171 -1.76 -12.81 -20.65
CA SER A 171 -1.12 -11.70 -19.92
C SER A 171 -1.98 -10.44 -19.87
N GLN A 172 -2.80 -10.21 -20.91
CA GLN A 172 -3.78 -9.12 -20.92
C GLN A 172 -4.90 -9.36 -19.88
N ASP A 173 -5.37 -10.60 -19.75
CA ASP A 173 -6.32 -10.97 -18.72
C ASP A 173 -5.70 -10.86 -17.32
N TRP A 174 -4.43 -11.26 -17.17
CA TRP A 174 -3.70 -11.08 -15.92
C TRP A 174 -3.59 -9.61 -15.51
N ALA A 175 -3.28 -8.72 -16.44
CA ALA A 175 -3.26 -7.28 -16.20
C ALA A 175 -4.63 -6.77 -15.71
N SER A 176 -5.73 -7.27 -16.28
CA SER A 176 -7.09 -6.96 -15.85
C SER A 176 -7.38 -7.42 -14.42
N ILE A 177 -6.92 -8.62 -14.05
CA ILE A 177 -7.07 -9.14 -12.68
C ILE A 177 -6.30 -8.30 -11.68
N LEU A 178 -5.04 -7.91 -11.99
CA LEU A 178 -4.25 -7.02 -11.14
C LEU A 178 -4.90 -5.63 -10.99
N TYR A 179 -5.39 -5.06 -12.08
CA TYR A 179 -6.11 -3.78 -12.04
C TYR A 179 -7.31 -3.85 -11.09
N ARG A 180 -8.15 -4.89 -11.23
CA ARG A 180 -9.29 -5.10 -10.33
C ARG A 180 -8.85 -5.29 -8.88
N MET A 181 -7.75 -6.00 -8.63
CA MET A 181 -7.18 -6.22 -7.30
C MET A 181 -6.83 -4.88 -6.64
N TYR A 182 -6.12 -4.01 -7.36
CA TYR A 182 -5.73 -2.68 -6.82
C TYR A 182 -6.94 -1.75 -6.65
N LEU A 183 -7.91 -1.77 -7.55
CA LEU A 183 -9.16 -1.00 -7.39
C LEU A 183 -9.89 -1.37 -6.11
N ARG A 184 -10.07 -2.66 -5.86
CA ARG A 184 -10.76 -3.16 -4.67
C ARG A 184 -9.98 -2.89 -3.39
N TRP A 185 -8.66 -2.98 -3.45
CA TRP A 185 -7.82 -2.60 -2.33
C TRP A 185 -7.94 -1.11 -2.02
N ALA A 186 -7.89 -0.25 -3.02
CA ALA A 186 -8.06 1.19 -2.85
C ALA A 186 -9.42 1.54 -2.25
N GLU A 187 -10.50 0.92 -2.75
CA GLU A 187 -11.87 1.11 -2.21
C GLU A 187 -11.95 0.70 -0.73
N ARG A 188 -11.41 -0.47 -0.36
CA ARG A 188 -11.40 -0.96 1.03
C ARG A 188 -10.56 -0.09 1.95
N SER A 189 -9.48 0.49 1.45
CA SER A 189 -8.59 1.38 2.19
C SER A 189 -9.08 2.84 2.23
N GLY A 190 -10.23 3.15 1.60
CA GLY A 190 -10.81 4.48 1.57
C GLY A 190 -10.10 5.46 0.63
N PHE A 191 -9.28 4.97 -0.28
CA PHE A 191 -8.62 5.77 -1.30
C PHE A 191 -9.56 6.09 -2.46
N LYS A 192 -9.33 7.23 -3.13
CA LYS A 192 -10.01 7.57 -4.37
C LYS A 192 -9.19 7.08 -5.56
N VAL A 193 -9.87 6.60 -6.59
CA VAL A 193 -9.22 6.16 -7.83
C VAL A 193 -9.72 6.99 -9.00
N GLU A 194 -8.80 7.49 -9.80
CA GLU A 194 -9.06 8.19 -11.06
C GLU A 194 -8.30 7.50 -12.19
N VAL A 195 -9.02 7.09 -13.24
CA VAL A 195 -8.43 6.44 -14.41
C VAL A 195 -7.91 7.49 -15.37
N LEU A 196 -6.61 7.45 -15.68
CA LEU A 196 -5.95 8.36 -16.61
C LEU A 196 -6.01 7.85 -18.05
N ASP A 197 -5.74 6.55 -18.23
CA ASP A 197 -5.82 5.87 -19.51
C ASP A 197 -6.25 4.41 -19.31
N TYR A 198 -7.03 3.89 -20.27
CA TYR A 198 -7.50 2.53 -20.24
C TYR A 198 -7.63 2.02 -21.67
N GLN A 199 -6.88 0.98 -22.00
CA GLN A 199 -6.89 0.35 -23.31
C GLN A 199 -7.31 -1.11 -23.19
N GLU A 200 -8.46 -1.43 -23.77
CA GLU A 200 -8.96 -2.81 -23.79
C GLU A 200 -8.08 -3.71 -24.67
N GLY A 201 -7.97 -4.96 -24.29
CA GLY A 201 -7.40 -6.01 -25.11
C GLY A 201 -8.30 -6.33 -26.32
N GLU A 202 -7.74 -6.84 -27.40
CA GLU A 202 -8.52 -7.17 -28.61
C GLU A 202 -9.46 -8.35 -28.37
N GLU A 203 -9.04 -9.37 -27.65
CA GLU A 203 -9.80 -10.58 -27.37
C GLU A 203 -10.27 -10.64 -25.92
N ALA A 204 -9.42 -10.24 -24.97
CA ALA A 204 -9.73 -10.22 -23.55
C ALA A 204 -8.71 -9.35 -22.80
N GLY A 205 -9.10 -8.92 -21.60
CA GLY A 205 -8.21 -8.23 -20.66
C GLY A 205 -7.87 -6.79 -21.09
N ILE A 206 -6.69 -6.33 -20.70
CA ILE A 206 -6.23 -4.94 -20.84
C ILE A 206 -4.88 -4.92 -21.56
N LYS A 207 -4.72 -4.03 -22.56
CA LYS A 207 -3.42 -3.74 -23.19
C LYS A 207 -2.58 -2.78 -22.39
N ASP A 208 -3.20 -1.82 -21.75
CA ASP A 208 -2.55 -0.81 -20.91
C ASP A 208 -3.59 -0.16 -20.00
N VAL A 209 -3.21 0.12 -18.77
CA VAL A 209 -4.03 0.93 -17.87
C VAL A 209 -3.14 1.77 -16.98
N SER A 210 -3.50 3.05 -16.85
CA SER A 210 -2.86 3.97 -15.93
C SER A 210 -3.92 4.72 -15.11
N PHE A 211 -3.74 4.76 -13.80
CA PHE A 211 -4.70 5.37 -12.87
C PHE A 211 -3.99 5.98 -11.67
N ILE A 212 -4.63 6.98 -11.08
CA ILE A 212 -4.17 7.62 -9.83
C ILE A 212 -4.91 7.00 -8.67
N ILE A 213 -4.19 6.70 -7.60
CA ILE A 213 -4.74 6.38 -6.29
C ILE A 213 -4.40 7.53 -5.36
N SER A 214 -5.44 8.25 -4.90
CA SER A 214 -5.31 9.45 -4.07
C SER A 214 -5.72 9.16 -2.64
N GLY A 215 -4.85 9.53 -1.70
CA GLY A 215 -5.07 9.40 -0.26
C GLY A 215 -3.79 9.50 0.52
N GLU A 216 -3.91 9.53 1.84
CA GLU A 216 -2.74 9.66 2.73
C GLU A 216 -1.79 8.46 2.57
N ASN A 217 -0.54 8.74 2.21
CA ASN A 217 0.52 7.75 2.00
C ASN A 217 0.25 6.72 0.87
N ALA A 218 -0.59 7.03 -0.11
CA ALA A 218 -0.93 6.09 -1.17
C ALA A 218 0.31 5.59 -1.93
N TYR A 219 1.24 6.49 -2.30
CA TYR A 219 2.50 6.10 -2.92
C TYR A 219 3.38 5.28 -1.98
N GLY A 220 3.48 5.67 -0.72
CA GLY A 220 4.28 4.96 0.28
C GLY A 220 3.89 3.48 0.42
N TYR A 221 2.59 3.17 0.40
CA TYR A 221 2.10 1.79 0.39
C TYR A 221 2.39 1.08 -0.93
N LEU A 222 2.13 1.73 -2.05
CA LEU A 222 2.16 1.08 -3.36
C LEU A 222 3.55 1.00 -3.99
N LYS A 223 4.53 1.79 -3.56
CA LYS A 223 5.91 1.75 -4.09
C LYS A 223 6.51 0.33 -4.07
N VAL A 224 6.13 -0.49 -3.11
CA VAL A 224 6.58 -1.88 -3.01
C VAL A 224 5.90 -2.81 -4.00
N GLU A 225 4.86 -2.38 -4.70
CA GLU A 225 4.21 -3.14 -5.75
C GLU A 225 4.87 -2.97 -7.13
N ASN A 226 5.88 -2.08 -7.22
CA ASN A 226 6.63 -1.84 -8.43
C ASN A 226 7.44 -3.07 -8.83
N GLY A 227 7.18 -3.63 -10.01
CA GLY A 227 7.91 -4.77 -10.55
C GLY A 227 7.04 -5.77 -11.33
N ILE A 228 7.55 -6.98 -11.50
CA ILE A 228 6.92 -8.02 -12.32
C ILE A 228 6.12 -8.98 -11.44
N HIS A 229 4.84 -9.12 -11.78
CA HIS A 229 3.90 -10.04 -11.16
C HIS A 229 3.69 -11.27 -12.06
N ARG A 230 3.95 -12.45 -11.54
CA ARG A 230 3.82 -13.72 -12.25
C ARG A 230 2.55 -14.45 -11.86
N LEU A 231 1.75 -14.86 -12.83
CA LEU A 231 0.60 -15.75 -12.66
C LEU A 231 0.90 -17.14 -13.19
N VAL A 232 0.50 -18.17 -12.46
CA VAL A 232 0.50 -19.57 -12.89
C VAL A 232 -0.87 -20.16 -12.64
N ARG A 233 -1.61 -20.44 -13.72
CA ARG A 233 -2.95 -21.04 -13.64
C ARG A 233 -3.24 -21.96 -14.83
N ILE A 234 -4.36 -22.68 -14.77
CA ILE A 234 -4.95 -23.30 -15.94
C ILE A 234 -5.56 -22.19 -16.79
N SER A 235 -5.16 -22.08 -18.06
CA SER A 235 -5.64 -21.02 -18.93
C SER A 235 -7.11 -21.24 -19.31
N PRO A 236 -7.96 -20.21 -19.15
CA PRO A 236 -9.34 -20.26 -19.66
C PRO A 236 -9.41 -20.11 -21.19
N PHE A 237 -8.32 -19.70 -21.85
CA PHE A 237 -8.23 -19.49 -23.31
C PHE A 237 -7.63 -20.68 -24.04
N ASP A 238 -7.06 -21.65 -23.32
CA ASP A 238 -6.52 -22.89 -23.90
C ASP A 238 -7.56 -24.00 -23.90
N ALA A 239 -7.99 -24.43 -25.08
CA ALA A 239 -8.95 -25.52 -25.25
C ALA A 239 -8.51 -26.86 -24.60
N ASN A 240 -7.19 -27.05 -24.41
CA ASN A 240 -6.63 -28.24 -23.76
C ASN A 240 -6.48 -28.09 -22.25
N ALA A 241 -6.95 -27.00 -21.66
CA ALA A 241 -6.85 -26.68 -20.22
C ALA A 241 -5.42 -26.85 -19.67
N LYS A 242 -4.41 -26.45 -20.44
CA LYS A 242 -3.01 -26.51 -20.01
C LYS A 242 -2.70 -25.40 -19.01
N ARG A 243 -1.72 -25.68 -18.18
CA ARG A 243 -1.16 -24.69 -17.23
C ARG A 243 -0.27 -23.71 -17.96
N HIS A 244 -0.59 -22.42 -17.87
CA HIS A 244 0.18 -21.32 -18.45
C HIS A 244 0.84 -20.46 -17.37
N THR A 245 1.89 -19.78 -17.76
CA THR A 245 2.58 -18.78 -16.94
C THR A 245 2.54 -17.46 -17.70
N SER A 246 2.02 -16.43 -17.05
CA SER A 246 1.86 -15.09 -17.61
C SER A 246 2.51 -14.07 -16.70
N PHE A 247 2.97 -12.99 -17.30
CA PHE A 247 3.64 -11.91 -16.60
C PHE A 247 2.95 -10.58 -16.90
N SER A 248 2.87 -9.72 -15.88
CA SER A 248 2.49 -8.32 -16.04
C SER A 248 3.41 -7.47 -15.20
N SER A 249 3.79 -6.31 -15.71
CA SER A 249 4.54 -5.33 -14.97
C SER A 249 3.59 -4.32 -14.34
N VAL A 250 3.82 -4.02 -13.09
CA VAL A 250 3.20 -2.92 -12.37
C VAL A 250 4.27 -1.86 -12.14
N MET A 251 3.99 -0.64 -12.52
CA MET A 251 4.86 0.49 -12.33
C MET A 251 4.14 1.51 -11.44
N VAL A 252 4.79 1.92 -10.37
CA VAL A 252 4.23 2.85 -9.39
C VAL A 252 5.15 4.05 -9.30
N SER A 253 4.62 5.25 -9.53
CA SER A 253 5.34 6.51 -9.39
C SER A 253 4.55 7.50 -8.53
N PRO A 254 5.22 8.41 -7.81
CA PRO A 254 4.51 9.42 -7.04
C PRO A 254 3.83 10.42 -7.98
N GLU A 255 2.67 10.91 -7.60
CA GLU A 255 2.07 12.06 -8.26
C GLU A 255 2.88 13.30 -7.89
N VAL A 256 3.51 13.90 -8.90
CA VAL A 256 4.36 15.07 -8.73
C VAL A 256 3.55 16.30 -9.09
N ASP A 257 3.52 17.29 -8.19
CA ASP A 257 2.94 18.60 -8.48
C ASP A 257 3.75 19.33 -9.54
N ASP A 258 3.12 20.29 -10.25
CA ASP A 258 3.75 21.06 -11.32
C ASP A 258 4.97 21.89 -10.88
N ASP A 259 5.22 22.00 -9.57
CA ASP A 259 6.32 22.78 -8.97
C ASP A 259 7.68 22.06 -8.95
N ILE A 260 7.78 20.81 -9.40
CA ILE A 260 9.08 20.17 -9.52
C ILE A 260 9.71 20.57 -10.85
N ASP A 261 10.84 21.26 -10.78
CA ASP A 261 11.65 21.75 -11.90
C ASP A 261 12.29 20.62 -12.75
N ILE A 262 11.45 19.70 -13.26
CA ILE A 262 11.87 18.91 -14.41
C ILE A 262 11.68 19.81 -15.62
N VAL A 263 12.77 20.42 -16.05
CA VAL A 263 12.79 21.22 -17.26
C VAL A 263 12.58 20.30 -18.45
N LEU A 264 11.34 20.22 -18.92
CA LEU A 264 11.02 19.53 -20.17
C LEU A 264 11.17 20.54 -21.31
N GLU A 265 12.19 20.34 -22.13
CA GLU A 265 12.32 21.15 -23.34
C GLU A 265 11.46 20.56 -24.46
N ASP A 266 10.62 21.38 -25.09
CA ASP A 266 9.75 20.95 -26.20
C ASP A 266 10.51 20.23 -27.33
N ARG A 267 11.78 20.51 -27.52
CA ARG A 267 12.64 19.86 -28.52
C ARG A 267 12.93 18.39 -28.21
N ASP A 268 12.85 18.00 -26.91
CA ASP A 268 13.13 16.65 -26.45
C ASP A 268 11.85 15.79 -26.44
N LEU A 269 10.72 16.41 -26.79
CA LEU A 269 9.42 15.75 -26.80
C LEU A 269 8.94 15.52 -28.23
N LYS A 270 8.74 14.26 -28.57
CA LYS A 270 8.00 13.89 -29.78
C LYS A 270 6.55 13.64 -29.40
N VAL A 271 5.66 14.51 -29.91
CA VAL A 271 4.21 14.41 -29.65
C VAL A 271 3.53 13.90 -30.92
N ASP A 272 2.97 12.70 -30.85
CA ASP A 272 2.20 12.09 -31.91
C ASP A 272 0.70 12.09 -31.52
N THR A 273 -0.16 12.53 -32.44
CA THR A 273 -1.61 12.45 -32.28
C THR A 273 -2.14 11.29 -33.11
N TYR A 274 -3.09 10.53 -32.57
CA TYR A 274 -3.68 9.39 -33.26
C TYR A 274 -5.15 9.23 -32.87
N ARG A 275 -5.84 8.36 -33.60
CA ARG A 275 -7.25 8.06 -33.30
C ARG A 275 -7.32 7.09 -32.15
N ALA A 276 -8.15 7.46 -31.16
CA ALA A 276 -8.42 6.55 -30.05
C ALA A 276 -9.01 5.23 -30.56
N SER A 277 -8.53 4.11 -30.03
CA SER A 277 -9.08 2.78 -30.30
C SER A 277 -9.87 2.33 -29.06
N GLY A 278 -11.16 2.03 -29.22
CA GLY A 278 -12.02 1.54 -28.12
C GLY A 278 -13.50 1.58 -28.48
N ALA A 279 -14.33 1.00 -27.63
CA ALA A 279 -15.79 1.01 -27.75
C ALA A 279 -16.30 2.45 -27.54
N GLY A 280 -16.52 3.19 -28.60
CA GLY A 280 -17.01 4.56 -28.58
C GLY A 280 -17.78 4.91 -29.86
N GLY A 281 -18.70 5.88 -29.74
CA GLY A 281 -19.53 6.32 -30.88
C GLY A 281 -18.75 7.00 -32.00
N GLN A 282 -19.44 7.46 -33.04
CA GLN A 282 -18.87 8.03 -34.28
C GLN A 282 -17.78 9.12 -34.05
N HIS A 283 -17.79 9.81 -32.93
CA HIS A 283 -16.84 10.88 -32.61
C HIS A 283 -15.45 10.33 -32.26
N VAL A 284 -15.37 9.23 -31.53
CA VAL A 284 -14.09 8.59 -31.11
C VAL A 284 -13.31 8.07 -32.31
N ASN A 285 -14.02 7.59 -33.32
CA ASN A 285 -13.40 7.00 -34.53
C ASN A 285 -13.06 8.03 -35.62
N LYS A 286 -13.44 9.30 -35.45
CA LYS A 286 -13.21 10.34 -36.47
C LYS A 286 -12.22 11.44 -36.05
N THR A 287 -11.96 11.62 -34.75
CA THR A 287 -11.08 12.69 -34.25
C THR A 287 -9.79 12.12 -33.67
N ASP A 288 -8.65 12.72 -34.05
CA ASP A 288 -7.31 12.39 -33.53
C ASP A 288 -7.15 13.03 -32.15
N SER A 289 -7.90 12.55 -31.13
CA SER A 289 -7.88 13.07 -29.76
C SER A 289 -6.87 12.37 -28.84
N ALA A 290 -6.39 11.19 -29.22
CA ALA A 290 -5.39 10.47 -28.45
C ALA A 290 -4.00 11.07 -28.67
N ILE A 291 -3.22 11.13 -27.60
CA ILE A 291 -1.86 11.70 -27.58
C ILE A 291 -0.87 10.63 -27.12
N ARG A 292 0.24 10.56 -27.83
CA ARG A 292 1.44 9.82 -27.43
C ARG A 292 2.58 10.80 -27.32
N ILE A 293 3.26 10.85 -26.18
CA ILE A 293 4.44 11.67 -25.96
C ILE A 293 5.62 10.72 -25.73
N THR A 294 6.67 10.90 -26.53
CA THR A 294 7.94 10.19 -26.38
C THR A 294 9.00 11.20 -25.95
N HIS A 295 9.65 10.96 -24.82
CA HIS A 295 10.82 11.73 -24.40
C HIS A 295 12.06 11.12 -25.06
N MET A 296 12.61 11.83 -26.02
CA MET A 296 13.68 11.32 -26.89
C MET A 296 14.96 10.94 -26.13
N PRO A 297 15.43 11.70 -25.10
CA PRO A 297 16.66 11.36 -24.40
C PRO A 297 16.58 10.10 -23.56
N THR A 298 15.41 9.80 -22.96
CA THR A 298 15.22 8.63 -22.08
C THR A 298 14.49 7.48 -22.75
N GLY A 299 13.87 7.72 -23.90
CA GLY A 299 13.04 6.74 -24.61
C GLY A 299 11.68 6.44 -23.90
N ILE A 300 11.34 7.17 -22.85
CA ILE A 300 10.05 6.97 -22.15
C ILE A 300 8.91 7.41 -23.05
N VAL A 301 7.92 6.52 -23.19
CA VAL A 301 6.70 6.76 -23.97
C VAL A 301 5.52 6.77 -23.01
N VAL A 302 4.67 7.78 -23.13
CA VAL A 302 3.37 7.87 -22.44
C VAL A 302 2.28 8.14 -23.46
N GLN A 303 1.08 7.61 -23.18
CA GLN A 303 -0.06 7.83 -24.06
C GLN A 303 -1.31 8.09 -23.21
N CYS A 304 -2.23 8.89 -23.75
CA CYS A 304 -3.50 9.19 -23.09
C CYS A 304 -4.60 9.40 -24.15
N GLN A 305 -5.74 8.71 -23.97
CA GLN A 305 -6.90 8.79 -24.89
C GLN A 305 -8.24 8.90 -24.16
N ASN A 306 -8.23 9.16 -22.86
CA ASN A 306 -9.40 9.06 -21.98
C ASN A 306 -10.43 10.17 -22.22
N ASP A 307 -10.01 11.38 -22.61
CA ASP A 307 -10.93 12.51 -22.85
C ASP A 307 -11.14 12.76 -24.35
N ARG A 308 -12.29 13.35 -24.68
CA ARG A 308 -12.56 13.82 -26.05
C ARG A 308 -11.73 15.03 -26.45
N SER A 309 -11.18 15.76 -25.47
CA SER A 309 -10.33 16.93 -25.66
C SER A 309 -8.88 16.52 -25.77
N GLN A 310 -8.27 16.78 -26.95
CA GLN A 310 -6.84 16.62 -27.19
C GLN A 310 -6.00 17.38 -26.16
N HIS A 311 -6.41 18.59 -25.76
CA HIS A 311 -5.68 19.39 -24.76
C HIS A 311 -5.67 18.74 -23.38
N LYS A 312 -6.77 18.15 -22.96
CA LYS A 312 -6.84 17.42 -21.67
C LYS A 312 -5.97 16.16 -21.72
N ASN A 313 -6.04 15.39 -22.80
CA ASN A 313 -5.19 14.21 -22.98
C ASN A 313 -3.71 14.59 -22.98
N ARG A 314 -3.34 15.73 -23.60
CA ARG A 314 -1.96 16.23 -23.57
C ARG A 314 -1.52 16.61 -22.17
N ALA A 315 -2.36 17.31 -21.40
CA ALA A 315 -2.06 17.65 -20.00
C ALA A 315 -1.87 16.41 -19.14
N SER A 316 -2.77 15.43 -19.26
CA SER A 316 -2.64 14.16 -18.54
C SER A 316 -1.39 13.37 -18.93
N ALA A 317 -1.10 13.26 -20.22
CA ALA A 317 0.10 12.60 -20.72
C ALA A 317 1.39 13.30 -20.23
N MET A 318 1.39 14.65 -20.20
CA MET A 318 2.50 15.44 -19.69
C MET A 318 2.74 15.19 -18.19
N LYS A 319 1.67 15.12 -17.39
CA LYS A 319 1.73 14.78 -15.96
C LYS A 319 2.31 13.39 -15.74
N MET A 320 1.85 12.42 -16.52
CA MET A 320 2.39 11.05 -16.48
C MET A 320 3.87 11.01 -16.85
N LEU A 321 4.28 11.77 -17.87
CA LEU A 321 5.68 11.83 -18.31
C LEU A 321 6.57 12.44 -17.23
N LYS A 322 6.17 13.57 -16.65
CA LYS A 322 6.90 14.20 -15.54
C LYS A 322 7.10 13.24 -14.37
N SER A 323 6.05 12.53 -13.96
CA SER A 323 6.13 11.58 -12.86
C SER A 323 7.09 10.42 -13.15
N ARG A 324 7.08 9.88 -14.37
CA ARG A 324 8.00 8.81 -14.78
C ARG A 324 9.45 9.27 -14.86
N LEU A 325 9.68 10.48 -15.35
CA LEU A 325 11.04 11.06 -15.40
C LEU A 325 11.59 11.35 -14.01
N TYR A 326 10.74 11.82 -13.10
CA TYR A 326 11.11 12.05 -11.71
C TYR A 326 11.52 10.75 -11.01
N GLU A 327 10.75 9.68 -11.18
CA GLU A 327 11.09 8.37 -10.64
C GLU A 327 12.43 7.87 -11.18
N LEU A 328 12.66 8.00 -12.49
CA LEU A 328 13.94 7.63 -13.12
C LEU A 328 15.12 8.44 -12.56
N GLU A 329 14.92 9.72 -12.28
CA GLU A 329 15.97 10.57 -11.72
C GLU A 329 16.26 10.21 -10.26
N LEU A 330 15.23 9.97 -9.45
CA LEU A 330 15.38 9.45 -8.09
C LEU A 330 16.13 8.11 -8.07
N GLU A 331 15.77 7.23 -8.98
CA GLU A 331 16.44 5.95 -9.12
C GLU A 331 17.93 6.10 -9.46
N LYS A 332 18.30 7.03 -10.35
CA LYS A 332 19.70 7.31 -10.69
C LYS A 332 20.46 7.84 -9.48
N GLN A 333 19.89 8.82 -8.78
CA GLN A 333 20.51 9.40 -7.58
C GLN A 333 20.72 8.35 -6.48
N GLN A 334 19.79 7.42 -6.34
CA GLN A 334 19.91 6.32 -5.36
C GLN A 334 20.96 5.30 -5.79
N ALA A 335 21.01 4.95 -7.06
CA ALA A 335 22.04 4.06 -7.61
C ALA A 335 23.46 4.65 -7.49
N GLU A 336 23.61 5.97 -7.70
CA GLU A 336 24.87 6.66 -7.49
C GLU A 336 25.31 6.65 -6.02
N LYS A 337 24.37 6.83 -5.09
CA LYS A 337 24.64 6.76 -3.63
C LYS A 337 25.04 5.36 -3.17
N ASP A 338 24.41 4.34 -3.74
CA ASP A 338 24.62 2.94 -3.33
C ASP A 338 25.80 2.28 -4.05
N GLY A 339 26.39 2.94 -5.06
CA GLY A 339 27.53 2.42 -5.86
C GLY A 339 27.19 1.15 -6.63
N ILE A 340 25.91 0.88 -6.87
CA ILE A 340 25.41 -0.33 -7.52
C ILE A 340 25.01 0.01 -8.95
N GLU A 341 25.71 -0.56 -9.94
CA GLU A 341 25.24 -0.59 -11.31
C GLU A 341 23.91 -1.34 -11.38
N LYS A 342 22.82 -0.67 -11.74
CA LYS A 342 21.54 -1.33 -12.01
C LYS A 342 21.67 -2.24 -13.22
N SER A 343 21.58 -3.53 -13.00
CA SER A 343 21.22 -4.47 -14.07
C SER A 343 19.83 -4.06 -14.60
N GLU A 344 19.71 -3.98 -15.92
CA GLU A 344 18.46 -3.72 -16.64
C GLU A 344 17.27 -4.42 -15.98
N ILE A 345 16.11 -3.76 -15.92
CA ILE A 345 14.83 -4.35 -15.49
C ILE A 345 14.47 -5.46 -16.48
N GLY A 346 15.19 -6.56 -16.37
CA GLY A 346 14.98 -7.76 -17.17
C GLY A 346 13.90 -8.62 -16.52
N TRP A 347 13.24 -9.45 -17.30
CA TRP A 347 12.23 -10.43 -16.93
C TRP A 347 12.62 -11.35 -15.76
N GLY A 348 13.83 -11.25 -15.23
CA GLY A 348 14.37 -12.01 -14.10
C GLY A 348 13.94 -11.54 -12.71
N HIS A 349 13.47 -10.32 -12.54
CA HIS A 349 13.16 -9.73 -11.22
C HIS A 349 11.67 -9.77 -10.92
N GLN A 350 11.13 -11.00 -10.74
CA GLN A 350 9.76 -11.19 -10.31
C GLN A 350 9.65 -10.84 -8.82
N ILE A 351 8.80 -9.86 -8.49
CA ILE A 351 8.56 -9.48 -7.10
C ILE A 351 7.60 -10.45 -6.41
N ARG A 352 6.57 -10.93 -7.14
CA ARG A 352 5.55 -11.80 -6.56
C ARG A 352 5.02 -12.82 -7.56
N SER A 353 4.79 -14.04 -7.06
CA SER A 353 4.23 -15.15 -7.83
C SER A 353 2.87 -15.55 -7.28
N TYR A 354 1.89 -15.64 -8.16
CA TYR A 354 0.52 -16.06 -7.88
C TYR A 354 0.30 -17.43 -8.55
N VAL A 355 0.19 -18.48 -7.76
CA VAL A 355 -0.03 -19.85 -8.24
C VAL A 355 -1.45 -20.27 -7.89
N LEU A 356 -2.25 -20.61 -8.89
CA LEU A 356 -3.63 -21.09 -8.72
C LEU A 356 -3.75 -22.59 -9.02
N ALA A 357 -2.78 -23.17 -9.72
CA ALA A 357 -2.74 -24.60 -10.03
C ALA A 357 -1.28 -25.09 -10.11
N PRO A 358 -0.95 -26.29 -9.55
CA PRO A 358 -1.82 -27.30 -8.94
C PRO A 358 -2.17 -27.03 -7.47
N TYR A 359 -1.55 -26.07 -6.83
CA TYR A 359 -1.84 -25.61 -5.47
C TYR A 359 -2.10 -24.11 -5.48
N GLN A 360 -2.72 -23.60 -4.44
CA GLN A 360 -3.02 -22.17 -4.33
C GLN A 360 -2.05 -21.48 -3.37
N GLN A 361 -1.26 -20.54 -3.89
CA GLN A 361 -0.28 -19.80 -3.10
C GLN A 361 0.06 -18.46 -3.76
N VAL A 362 0.13 -17.40 -2.98
CA VAL A 362 0.82 -16.15 -3.34
C VAL A 362 2.13 -16.09 -2.56
N LYS A 363 3.25 -15.92 -3.25
CA LYS A 363 4.57 -15.79 -2.62
C LYS A 363 5.24 -14.50 -3.09
N ASP A 364 5.63 -13.66 -2.13
CA ASP A 364 6.50 -12.53 -2.40
C ASP A 364 7.97 -12.96 -2.25
N ASN A 365 8.78 -12.67 -3.28
CA ASN A 365 10.17 -13.12 -3.33
C ASN A 365 11.09 -12.27 -2.45
N ARG A 366 10.68 -11.05 -2.09
CA ARG A 366 11.48 -10.12 -1.28
C ARG A 366 11.35 -10.41 0.21
N SER A 367 10.12 -10.65 0.69
CA SER A 367 9.86 -11.04 2.08
C SER A 367 10.00 -12.55 2.31
N ASN A 368 10.01 -13.37 1.26
CA ASN A 368 9.93 -14.83 1.30
C ASN A 368 8.66 -15.39 1.98
N ILE A 369 7.66 -14.54 2.22
CA ILE A 369 6.41 -14.94 2.87
C ILE A 369 5.46 -15.51 1.82
N ALA A 370 4.77 -16.58 2.21
CA ALA A 370 3.79 -17.27 1.37
C ALA A 370 2.39 -17.20 2.02
N TYR A 371 1.39 -16.87 1.22
CA TYR A 371 0.00 -16.73 1.62
C TYR A 371 -0.86 -17.78 0.92
N SER A 372 -1.73 -18.44 1.67
CA SER A 372 -2.66 -19.46 1.13
C SER A 372 -4.00 -18.88 0.66
N GLN A 373 -4.34 -17.65 1.07
CA GLN A 373 -5.63 -17.00 0.77
C GLN A 373 -5.62 -16.30 -0.59
N VAL A 374 -5.30 -17.02 -1.66
CA VAL A 374 -5.07 -16.45 -3.01
C VAL A 374 -6.27 -15.68 -3.52
N ASN A 375 -7.49 -16.22 -3.35
CA ASN A 375 -8.71 -15.56 -3.85
C ASN A 375 -9.01 -14.26 -3.10
N ALA A 376 -8.76 -14.18 -1.79
CA ALA A 376 -8.94 -12.96 -1.02
C ALA A 376 -7.95 -11.88 -1.47
N ILE A 377 -6.69 -12.26 -1.71
CA ILE A 377 -5.65 -11.36 -2.22
C ILE A 377 -6.04 -10.82 -3.59
N LEU A 378 -6.43 -11.68 -4.53
CA LEU A 378 -6.88 -11.26 -5.87
C LEU A 378 -8.18 -10.44 -5.84
N ASP A 379 -8.94 -10.54 -4.74
CA ASP A 379 -10.13 -9.72 -4.47
C ASP A 379 -9.80 -8.40 -3.74
N GLY A 380 -8.53 -8.06 -3.58
CA GLY A 380 -8.06 -6.79 -3.02
C GLY A 380 -7.65 -6.82 -1.56
N ASP A 381 -7.57 -7.99 -0.90
CA ASP A 381 -7.04 -8.10 0.47
C ASP A 381 -5.51 -8.22 0.46
N ILE A 382 -4.84 -7.16 -0.03
CA ILE A 382 -3.38 -7.13 -0.18
C ILE A 382 -2.66 -6.31 0.90
N SER A 383 -3.38 -5.65 1.81
CA SER A 383 -2.77 -4.79 2.83
C SER A 383 -1.69 -5.51 3.62
N LYS A 384 -1.99 -6.73 4.10
CA LYS A 384 -1.03 -7.54 4.84
C LYS A 384 0.21 -7.91 4.03
N VAL A 385 0.05 -8.15 2.73
CA VAL A 385 1.17 -8.45 1.82
C VAL A 385 2.07 -7.23 1.65
N ILE A 386 1.48 -6.05 1.45
CA ILE A 386 2.19 -4.76 1.35
C ILE A 386 2.97 -4.48 2.63
N GLU A 387 2.33 -4.61 3.79
CA GLU A 387 2.93 -4.41 5.11
C GLU A 387 4.14 -5.31 5.34
N ASP A 388 3.98 -6.62 5.11
CA ASP A 388 5.04 -7.60 5.30
C ASP A 388 6.26 -7.33 4.39
N VAL A 389 6.03 -6.80 3.17
CA VAL A 389 7.11 -6.40 2.25
C VAL A 389 7.78 -5.12 2.72
N LEU A 390 7.02 -4.11 3.16
CA LEU A 390 7.57 -2.87 3.74
C LEU A 390 8.48 -3.19 4.92
N ILE A 391 8.06 -4.08 5.81
CA ILE A 391 8.84 -4.54 6.98
C ILE A 391 10.12 -5.26 6.53
N ALA A 392 10.02 -6.12 5.51
CA ALA A 392 11.16 -6.90 5.04
C ALA A 392 12.26 -6.05 4.37
N GLN A 393 11.88 -4.96 3.70
CA GLN A 393 12.83 -4.07 3.01
C GLN A 393 13.64 -3.16 3.94
N LYS A 394 13.18 -2.93 5.18
CA LYS A 394 13.90 -2.10 6.18
C LYS A 394 14.76 -2.92 7.15
N ARG A 395 14.70 -4.25 7.08
CA ARG A 395 15.57 -5.15 7.83
C ARG A 395 16.86 -5.43 7.09
#